data_067756c48c9bf9e5e1ba815e75394415
#
_entry.id   067756c48c9bf9e5e1ba815e75394415
#
_cell.length_a   1.000
_cell.length_b   1.000
_cell.length_c   1.000
_cell.angle_alpha   90.00
_cell.angle_beta   90.00
_cell.angle_gamma   90.00
#
_symmetry.space_group_name_H-M   'P 1'
#
loop_
_entity.id
_entity.type
_entity.pdbx_description
1 polymer ?
#
loop_
_entity_poly.entity_id
_entity_poly.type
_entity_poly.pdbx_seq_one_letter_code
_entity_poly.pdbx_strand_id
1 'polypeptide(L)'
;MNNKILIKLTLIELDETFDIFIPANEVIWKIKKLIIKSISDLTGNPLGMNTDYIFINKLTSKIYSNNELIINTDIRNGTEILMIENNHKTRSTLPIQT
;
A
#
# COMPACT_ATOMS: atom_id res chain seq x y z
N MET A 1 -17.31 12.57 -12.49
CA MET A 1 -16.47 11.76 -13.25
C MET A 1 -15.55 10.92 -12.45
N ASN A 2 -15.55 9.67 -12.71
CA ASN A 2 -14.75 8.79 -11.93
C ASN A 2 -13.44 8.51 -12.56
N ASN A 3 -12.40 9.04 -12.01
CA ASN A 3 -11.07 8.72 -12.46
C ASN A 3 -10.51 7.66 -11.54
N LYS A 4 -10.84 6.42 -11.84
CA LYS A 4 -10.35 5.31 -11.05
C LYS A 4 -9.32 4.53 -11.82
N ILE A 5 -8.35 4.00 -11.11
CA ILE A 5 -7.28 3.21 -11.68
C ILE A 5 -7.35 1.83 -11.07
N LEU A 6 -7.27 0.81 -11.91
CA LEU A 6 -7.27 -0.58 -11.42
C LEU A 6 -5.84 -1.02 -11.21
N ILE A 7 -5.49 -1.34 -9.98
CA ILE A 7 -4.16 -1.84 -9.66
C ILE A 7 -4.24 -3.28 -9.17
N LYS A 8 -3.12 -3.99 -9.28
CA LYS A 8 -2.99 -5.31 -8.72
C LYS A 8 -2.15 -5.16 -7.46
N LEU A 9 -2.77 -5.29 -6.30
CA LEU A 9 -2.12 -5.05 -5.03
C LEU A 9 -1.85 -6.33 -4.28
N THR A 10 -0.61 -6.54 -3.87
CA THR A 10 -0.25 -7.66 -3.01
C THR A 10 0.01 -7.14 -1.62
N LEU A 11 -0.75 -7.64 -0.64
CA LEU A 11 -0.52 -7.31 0.76
C LEU A 11 0.37 -8.39 1.32
N ILE A 12 1.60 -8.03 1.62
CA ILE A 12 2.63 -9.01 1.97
C ILE A 12 2.26 -9.80 3.24
N GLU A 13 1.70 -9.15 4.24
CA GLU A 13 1.37 -9.81 5.49
C GLU A 13 0.37 -10.96 5.31
N LEU A 14 -0.50 -10.86 4.33
CA LEU A 14 -1.46 -11.91 4.05
C LEU A 14 -1.04 -12.81 2.91
N ASP A 15 0.01 -12.43 2.21
CA ASP A 15 0.48 -13.14 1.02
C ASP A 15 -0.68 -13.33 0.02
N GLU A 16 -1.45 -12.27 -0.18
CA GLU A 16 -2.58 -12.29 -1.10
C GLU A 16 -2.57 -11.09 -2.02
N THR A 17 -3.05 -11.30 -3.23
CA THR A 17 -3.11 -10.26 -4.26
C THR A 17 -4.57 -9.94 -4.57
N PHE A 18 -4.85 -8.66 -4.69
CA PHE A 18 -6.20 -8.17 -4.94
C PHE A 18 -6.20 -7.23 -6.13
N ASP A 19 -7.27 -7.27 -6.91
CA ASP A 19 -7.49 -6.26 -7.95
C ASP A 19 -8.35 -5.18 -7.32
N ILE A 20 -7.82 -3.97 -7.25
CA ILE A 20 -8.47 -2.90 -6.53
C ILE A 20 -8.56 -1.66 -7.38
N PHE A 21 -9.74 -1.03 -7.39
CA PHE A 21 -9.88 0.28 -8.03
C PHE A 21 -9.56 1.35 -6.99
N ILE A 22 -8.67 2.27 -7.36
CA ILE A 22 -8.30 3.37 -6.49
C ILE A 22 -8.59 4.69 -7.18
N PRO A 23 -8.96 5.75 -6.44
CA PRO A 23 -9.19 7.05 -7.06
C PRO A 23 -7.88 7.69 -7.50
N ALA A 24 -7.88 8.21 -8.72
CA ALA A 24 -6.67 8.77 -9.30
C ALA A 24 -6.24 10.09 -8.69
N ASN A 25 -7.18 10.88 -8.19
CA ASN A 25 -6.85 12.18 -7.63
C ASN A 25 -6.86 12.18 -6.11
N GLU A 26 -6.41 11.09 -5.52
CA GLU A 26 -6.28 11.01 -4.08
C GLU A 26 -4.82 10.81 -3.70
N VAL A 27 -4.44 11.23 -2.49
CA VAL A 27 -3.06 11.08 -2.03
C VAL A 27 -2.79 9.67 -1.53
N ILE A 28 -1.56 9.25 -1.62
CA ILE A 28 -1.15 7.89 -1.28
C ILE A 28 -1.56 7.48 0.14
N TRP A 29 -1.38 8.34 1.13
CA TRP A 29 -1.69 7.92 2.49
C TRP A 29 -3.18 7.60 2.69
N LYS A 30 -4.06 8.31 1.98
CA LYS A 30 -5.48 8.01 2.05
C LYS A 30 -5.79 6.71 1.33
N ILE A 31 -5.13 6.48 0.22
CA ILE A 31 -5.30 5.24 -0.55
C ILE A 31 -4.91 4.05 0.32
N LYS A 32 -3.81 4.14 1.05
CA LYS A 32 -3.38 3.06 1.93
C LYS A 32 -4.45 2.74 2.97
N LYS A 33 -5.06 3.76 3.57
CA LYS A 33 -6.10 3.53 4.56
C LYS A 33 -7.33 2.89 3.96
N LEU A 34 -7.74 3.34 2.78
CA LEU A 34 -8.88 2.78 2.10
C LEU A 34 -8.65 1.31 1.74
N ILE A 35 -7.45 0.98 1.29
CA ILE A 35 -7.11 -0.39 0.93
C ILE A 35 -7.14 -1.29 2.16
N ILE A 36 -6.54 -0.86 3.25
CA ILE A 36 -6.51 -1.67 4.47
C ILE A 36 -7.92 -1.90 5.00
N LYS A 37 -8.76 -0.87 4.98
CA LYS A 37 -10.13 -1.03 5.43
C LYS A 37 -10.87 -2.02 4.52
N SER A 38 -10.70 -1.88 3.22
CA SER A 38 -11.40 -2.76 2.26
C SER A 38 -10.97 -4.21 2.41
N ILE A 39 -9.68 -4.45 2.58
CA ILE A 39 -9.18 -5.80 2.74
C ILE A 39 -9.63 -6.39 4.08
N SER A 40 -9.60 -5.60 5.15
CA SER A 40 -10.08 -6.07 6.44
C SER A 40 -11.53 -6.48 6.36
N ASP A 41 -12.37 -5.67 5.71
CA ASP A 41 -13.78 -5.98 5.57
C ASP A 41 -14.01 -7.21 4.70
N LEU A 42 -13.24 -7.33 3.63
CA LEU A 42 -13.42 -8.44 2.70
C LEU A 42 -12.96 -9.76 3.27
N THR A 43 -11.84 -9.78 3.96
CA THR A 43 -11.24 -11.02 4.42
C THR A 43 -11.65 -11.38 5.85
N GLY A 44 -12.20 -10.45 6.59
CA GLY A 44 -12.50 -10.68 7.99
C GLY A 44 -11.28 -10.61 8.90
N ASN A 45 -10.13 -10.25 8.34
CA ASN A 45 -8.91 -10.14 9.14
C ASN A 45 -8.78 -8.73 9.67
N PRO A 46 -8.65 -8.53 10.98
CA PRO A 46 -8.47 -7.20 11.52
C PRO A 46 -7.06 -6.72 11.24
N LEU A 47 -6.91 -5.85 10.27
CA LEU A 47 -5.62 -5.27 9.95
C LEU A 47 -5.44 -3.96 10.69
N GLY A 48 -4.20 -3.62 11.00
CA GLY A 48 -3.90 -2.42 11.76
C GLY A 48 -4.12 -1.15 10.99
N MET A 49 -5.17 -0.42 11.33
CA MET A 49 -5.48 0.83 10.62
C MET A 49 -4.47 1.93 10.88
N ASN A 50 -3.79 1.85 12.03
CA ASN A 50 -2.79 2.85 12.36
C ASN A 50 -1.37 2.39 12.02
N THR A 51 -1.26 1.23 11.42
CA THR A 51 0.04 0.73 11.01
C THR A 51 0.49 1.49 9.78
N ASP A 52 1.77 1.80 9.73
CA ASP A 52 2.33 2.43 8.56
C ASP A 52 2.71 1.36 7.54
N TYR A 53 2.38 1.60 6.28
CA TYR A 53 2.69 0.69 5.19
C TYR A 53 3.52 1.39 4.14
N ILE A 54 4.35 0.63 3.45
CA ILE A 54 5.13 1.12 2.32
C ILE A 54 4.45 0.66 1.04
N PHE A 55 4.30 1.56 0.10
CA PHE A 55 3.68 1.31 -1.20
C PHE A 55 4.80 1.23 -2.23
N ILE A 56 5.01 0.09 -2.84
CA ILE A 56 6.15 -0.15 -3.73
C ILE A 56 5.69 -0.68 -5.07
N ASN A 57 6.22 -0.13 -6.15
CA ASN A 57 5.98 -0.68 -7.48
C ASN A 57 6.75 -2.00 -7.58
N LYS A 58 6.03 -3.08 -7.85
CA LYS A 58 6.63 -4.41 -7.87
C LYS A 58 7.68 -4.56 -8.96
N LEU A 59 7.47 -3.93 -10.10
CA LEU A 59 8.40 -4.08 -11.21
C LEU A 59 9.63 -3.18 -11.10
N THR A 60 9.46 -1.96 -10.63
CA THR A 60 10.55 -1.00 -10.64
C THR A 60 11.17 -0.80 -9.27
N SER A 61 10.54 -1.32 -8.22
CA SER A 61 10.94 -1.13 -6.83
C SER A 61 10.83 0.31 -6.36
N LYS A 62 10.10 1.14 -7.09
CA LYS A 62 9.93 2.53 -6.69
C LYS A 62 9.02 2.61 -5.48
N ILE A 63 9.43 3.35 -4.46
CA ILE A 63 8.63 3.58 -3.27
C ILE A 63 7.92 4.91 -3.41
N TYR A 64 6.60 4.92 -3.19
CA TYR A 64 5.81 6.12 -3.35
C TYR A 64 5.67 6.87 -2.03
N SER A 65 5.75 8.19 -2.10
CA SER A 65 5.64 9.04 -0.93
C SER A 65 4.19 9.24 -0.53
N ASN A 66 3.93 9.34 0.78
CA ASN A 66 2.58 9.50 1.29
C ASN A 66 1.86 10.73 0.78
N ASN A 67 2.59 11.77 0.43
CA ASN A 67 1.97 13.02 0.00
C ASN A 67 1.77 13.15 -1.49
N GLU A 68 2.14 12.13 -2.25
CA GLU A 68 1.94 12.19 -3.69
C GLU A 68 0.50 11.88 -4.06
N LEU A 69 -0.01 12.57 -5.05
CA LEU A 69 -1.30 12.22 -5.64
C LEU A 69 -1.07 11.07 -6.62
N ILE A 70 -1.98 10.13 -6.67
CA ILE A 70 -1.85 9.00 -7.59
C ILE A 70 -1.66 9.49 -9.03
N ILE A 71 -2.43 10.49 -9.43
CA ILE A 71 -2.37 10.99 -10.82
C ILE A 71 -1.01 11.57 -11.17
N ASN A 72 -0.24 12.01 -10.18
CA ASN A 72 1.08 12.57 -10.40
C ASN A 72 2.19 11.53 -10.33
N THR A 73 1.85 10.27 -10.11
CA THR A 73 2.82 9.20 -10.09
C THR A 73 2.78 8.45 -11.42
N ASP A 74 3.57 7.41 -11.55
CA ASP A 74 3.51 6.56 -12.73
C ASP A 74 2.52 5.40 -12.57
N ILE A 75 1.71 5.41 -11.51
CA ILE A 75 0.72 4.36 -11.30
C ILE A 75 -0.40 4.52 -12.33
N ARG A 76 -0.68 3.45 -13.06
CA ARG A 76 -1.71 3.43 -14.10
C ARG A 76 -2.46 2.10 -14.03
N ASN A 77 -3.45 1.91 -14.88
CA ASN A 77 -4.18 0.65 -14.91
C ASN A 77 -3.21 -0.50 -15.15
N GLY A 78 -3.31 -1.51 -14.31
CA GLY A 78 -2.45 -2.68 -14.42
C GLY A 78 -1.17 -2.61 -13.62
N THR A 79 -0.88 -1.47 -12.99
CA THR A 79 0.33 -1.36 -12.17
C THR A 79 0.25 -2.34 -11.01
N GLU A 80 1.35 -3.05 -10.77
CA GLU A 80 1.43 -4.00 -9.66
C GLU A 80 2.11 -3.33 -8.49
N ILE A 81 1.43 -3.33 -7.35
CA ILE A 81 1.90 -2.66 -6.14
C ILE A 81 2.05 -3.67 -5.02
N LEU A 82 3.16 -3.58 -4.29
CA LEU A 82 3.33 -4.34 -3.05
C LEU A 82 3.09 -3.40 -1.89
N MET A 83 2.36 -3.88 -0.90
CA MET A 83 2.11 -3.11 0.30
C MET A 83 2.70 -3.87 1.47
N ILE A 84 3.66 -3.28 2.15
CA ILE A 84 4.44 -3.93 3.19
C ILE A 84 4.39 -3.11 4.46
N GLU A 85 4.20 -3.77 5.58
CA GLU A 85 4.19 -3.10 6.87
C GLU A 85 5.58 -2.53 7.18
N ASN A 86 5.62 -1.28 7.60
CA ASN A 86 6.86 -0.61 7.89
C ASN A 86 7.14 -0.69 9.39
N ASN A 87 7.99 -1.63 9.80
CA ASN A 87 8.25 -1.88 11.21
C ASN A 87 9.57 -1.28 11.65
N HIS A 88 9.62 0.03 11.72
CA HIS A 88 10.84 0.68 12.15
C HIS A 88 11.24 0.32 13.57
N LYS A 89 10.27 0.14 14.45
CA LYS A 89 10.59 -0.13 15.83
C LYS A 89 11.36 -1.40 16.02
N THR A 90 11.06 -2.40 15.26
CA THR A 90 11.73 -3.67 15.39
C THR A 90 13.20 -3.52 15.08
N ARG A 91 13.52 -2.75 14.07
CA ARG A 91 14.90 -2.62 13.72
C ARG A 91 15.69 -1.84 14.71
N SER A 92 15.07 -0.87 15.33
CA SER A 92 15.80 -0.01 16.24
C SER A 92 16.22 -0.73 17.50
N THR A 93 15.70 -1.89 17.76
CA THR A 93 16.06 -2.59 18.97
C THR A 93 17.08 -3.68 18.76
N LEU A 94 17.63 -3.79 17.58
CA LEU A 94 18.60 -4.81 17.34
C LEU A 94 19.84 -4.55 18.12
N PRO A 95 20.21 -5.46 18.96
CA PRO A 95 21.36 -5.29 19.82
C PRO A 95 22.55 -5.73 19.15
N ILE A 96 22.92 -5.09 18.24
CA ILE A 96 23.99 -5.49 17.60
C ILE A 96 25.19 -5.43 18.21
N GLN A 97 25.30 -4.81 18.98
CA GLN A 97 26.38 -4.71 19.52
C GLN A 97 27.09 -5.67 19.83
N THR A 98 27.65 -5.94 19.80
CA THR A 98 28.38 -6.71 20.20
C THR A 98 28.95 -7.06 20.21
#